data_5aa848b45f7d210582271d80725477cf
#
_entry.id   5aa848b45f7d210582271d80725477cf
#
_cell.length_a   1.000
_cell.length_b   1.000
_cell.length_c   1.000
_cell.angle_alpha   90.00
_cell.angle_beta   90.00
_cell.angle_gamma   90.00
#
_symmetry.space_group_name_H-M   'P 1'
#
loop_
_entity.id
_entity.type
_entity.pdbx_description
1 polymer ?
#
loop_
_entity_poly.entity_id
_entity_poly.type
_entity_poly.pdbx_seq_one_letter_code
_entity_poly.pdbx_strand_id
1 'polypeptide(L)'
;MNGKADIDDLGFARVDLQRRSRQGTAEVVYGEGKTAEQIAAILASLRDHGQLPALVTRIDAEKAKAVAQSLGDDFAYFPEARLGRLGGNRPCDGIGTIAVATGGTSDIKVAEEAALVAEALGNKVIRLYDVGVAGLHRLLACIDELRAARVVIAVAGMEGALPSVIGGLVDSPVIAVPTSVGYGSSFGGVTALLAMLNSCAAGVSVVNIDNGFGAGFLASRINHMGEAK
;
A
#
# COMPACT_ATOMS: atom_id res chain seq x y z
N MET A 1 -17.96 7.83 29.69
CA MET A 1 -17.91 7.07 28.42
C MET A 1 -18.72 7.88 27.41
N ASN A 2 -18.07 8.66 26.55
CA ASN A 2 -18.75 9.44 25.53
C ASN A 2 -19.25 8.49 24.45
N GLY A 3 -20.57 8.35 24.31
CA GLY A 3 -21.25 7.47 23.36
C GLY A 3 -21.14 7.99 21.92
N LYS A 4 -19.94 7.95 21.34
CA LYS A 4 -19.83 7.96 19.87
C LYS A 4 -20.24 6.56 19.40
N ALA A 5 -21.16 6.50 18.45
CA ALA A 5 -21.56 5.25 17.83
C ALA A 5 -20.30 4.53 17.31
N ASP A 6 -20.14 3.24 17.65
CA ASP A 6 -19.00 2.43 17.19
C ASP A 6 -19.13 2.03 15.74
N ILE A 7 -20.34 2.10 15.20
CA ILE A 7 -20.73 1.69 13.86
C ILE A 7 -21.72 2.73 13.31
N ASP A 8 -21.55 3.13 12.06
CA ASP A 8 -22.56 3.84 11.29
C ASP A 8 -23.23 2.86 10.31
N ASP A 9 -24.52 2.64 10.46
CA ASP A 9 -25.29 1.68 9.66
C ASP A 9 -25.98 2.41 8.50
N LEU A 10 -25.43 2.23 7.30
CA LEU A 10 -25.95 2.77 6.04
C LEU A 10 -26.98 1.86 5.36
N GLY A 11 -27.43 0.80 6.03
CA GLY A 11 -28.34 -0.21 5.50
C GLY A 11 -27.65 -1.25 4.61
N PHE A 12 -26.85 -0.82 3.64
CA PHE A 12 -26.05 -1.70 2.78
C PHE A 12 -24.63 -1.95 3.31
N ALA A 13 -24.15 -1.15 4.24
CA ALA A 13 -22.82 -1.26 4.87
C ALA A 13 -22.89 -0.83 6.33
N ARG A 14 -22.04 -1.42 7.16
CA ARG A 14 -21.85 -1.06 8.56
C ARG A 14 -20.43 -0.55 8.73
N VAL A 15 -20.26 0.78 8.74
CA VAL A 15 -18.96 1.44 8.76
C VAL A 15 -18.35 1.34 10.15
N ASP A 16 -17.11 0.82 10.25
CA ASP A 16 -16.37 0.63 11.50
C ASP A 16 -15.66 1.93 11.92
N LEU A 17 -16.33 2.72 12.74
CA LEU A 17 -15.81 3.99 13.23
C LEU A 17 -14.73 3.86 14.31
N GLN A 18 -14.53 2.66 14.85
CA GLN A 18 -13.55 2.37 15.89
C GLN A 18 -12.26 1.73 15.36
N ARG A 19 -12.13 1.52 14.05
CA ARG A 19 -10.95 0.87 13.48
C ARG A 19 -9.67 1.62 13.79
N ARG A 20 -9.71 2.96 13.74
CA ARG A 20 -8.54 3.79 14.05
C ARG A 20 -7.98 3.54 15.46
N SER A 21 -8.83 3.39 16.47
CA SER A 21 -8.40 3.14 17.85
C SER A 21 -7.76 1.76 18.04
N ARG A 22 -8.18 0.78 17.21
CA ARG A 22 -7.67 -0.61 17.28
C ARG A 22 -6.50 -0.88 16.36
N GLN A 23 -6.48 -0.25 15.19
CA GLN A 23 -5.51 -0.55 14.12
C GLN A 23 -4.64 0.64 13.71
N GLY A 24 -4.83 1.82 14.30
CA GLY A 24 -4.07 3.03 14.00
C GLY A 24 -4.51 3.76 12.72
N THR A 25 -5.46 3.22 11.96
CA THR A 25 -5.99 3.83 10.73
C THR A 25 -7.49 3.66 10.62
N ALA A 26 -8.15 4.56 9.89
CA ALA A 26 -9.57 4.45 9.56
C ALA A 26 -9.88 3.19 8.73
N GLU A 27 -11.15 2.87 8.57
CA GLU A 27 -11.60 1.84 7.65
C GLU A 27 -11.17 2.19 6.22
N VAL A 28 -10.73 1.16 5.47
CA VAL A 28 -10.36 1.28 4.07
C VAL A 28 -11.40 0.60 3.21
N VAL A 29 -11.89 1.31 2.21
CA VAL A 29 -12.94 0.84 1.33
C VAL A 29 -12.35 -0.01 0.21
N TYR A 30 -12.82 -1.24 0.04
CA TYR A 30 -12.53 -2.05 -1.14
C TYR A 30 -13.53 -1.69 -2.24
N GLY A 31 -13.06 -0.99 -3.28
CA GLY A 31 -13.92 -0.35 -4.28
C GLY A 31 -14.37 -1.25 -5.43
N GLU A 32 -13.69 -2.37 -5.69
CA GLU A 32 -13.91 -3.18 -6.90
C GLU A 32 -15.35 -3.70 -7.01
N GLY A 33 -15.91 -4.24 -5.94
CA GLY A 33 -17.27 -4.79 -5.92
C GLY A 33 -18.37 -3.79 -5.52
N LYS A 34 -18.08 -2.50 -5.37
CA LYS A 34 -19.03 -1.47 -4.93
C LYS A 34 -19.43 -0.54 -6.07
N THR A 35 -20.62 0.05 -5.97
CA THR A 35 -21.01 1.15 -6.85
C THR A 35 -20.36 2.45 -6.41
N ALA A 36 -20.35 3.48 -7.26
CA ALA A 36 -19.81 4.79 -6.93
C ALA A 36 -20.56 5.45 -5.76
N GLU A 37 -21.90 5.29 -5.72
CA GLU A 37 -22.77 5.81 -4.66
C GLU A 37 -22.45 5.15 -3.32
N GLN A 38 -22.23 3.82 -3.31
CA GLN A 38 -21.84 3.09 -2.11
C GLN A 38 -20.48 3.55 -1.57
N ILE A 39 -19.50 3.74 -2.47
CA ILE A 39 -18.18 4.24 -2.11
C ILE A 39 -18.29 5.66 -1.53
N ALA A 40 -19.02 6.56 -2.21
CA ALA A 40 -19.20 7.93 -1.77
C ALA A 40 -19.88 8.01 -0.40
N ALA A 41 -20.93 7.20 -0.16
CA ALA A 41 -21.64 7.17 1.11
C ALA A 41 -20.75 6.68 2.26
N ILE A 42 -19.94 5.64 2.05
CA ILE A 42 -19.02 5.13 3.09
C ILE A 42 -17.92 6.17 3.38
N LEU A 43 -17.32 6.78 2.34
CA LEU A 43 -16.30 7.81 2.52
C LEU A 43 -16.87 9.05 3.22
N ALA A 44 -18.08 9.46 2.89
CA ALA A 44 -18.78 10.57 3.56
C ALA A 44 -19.00 10.27 5.05
N SER A 45 -19.50 9.07 5.37
CA SER A 45 -19.63 8.61 6.76
C SER A 45 -18.31 8.67 7.52
N LEU A 46 -17.22 8.18 6.93
CA LEU A 46 -15.89 8.25 7.55
C LEU A 46 -15.44 9.70 7.79
N ARG A 47 -15.65 10.61 6.83
CA ARG A 47 -15.35 12.04 6.96
C ARG A 47 -16.16 12.68 8.09
N ASP A 48 -17.45 12.46 8.09
CA ASP A 48 -18.39 13.11 9.02
C ASP A 48 -18.16 12.68 10.47
N HIS A 49 -17.52 11.50 10.65
CA HIS A 49 -17.07 11.01 11.96
C HIS A 49 -15.57 11.27 12.24
N GLY A 50 -14.89 12.12 11.43
CA GLY A 50 -13.49 12.51 11.66
C GLY A 50 -12.46 11.41 11.40
N GLN A 51 -12.80 10.43 10.55
CA GLN A 51 -11.94 9.29 10.20
C GLN A 51 -11.11 9.55 8.93
N LEU A 52 -10.41 10.70 8.86
CA LEU A 52 -9.55 11.07 7.72
C LEU A 52 -8.06 10.81 8.01
N PRO A 53 -7.23 10.53 6.99
CA PRO A 53 -7.64 10.24 5.62
C PRO A 53 -8.45 8.94 5.51
N ALA A 54 -9.42 8.93 4.60
CA ALA A 54 -10.17 7.74 4.24
C ALA A 54 -9.73 7.29 2.83
N LEU A 55 -9.42 5.99 2.68
CA LEU A 55 -8.90 5.42 1.45
C LEU A 55 -9.91 4.49 0.80
N VAL A 56 -9.93 4.47 -0.53
CA VAL A 56 -10.61 3.46 -1.33
C VAL A 56 -9.62 2.85 -2.32
N THR A 57 -9.47 1.52 -2.27
CA THR A 57 -8.57 0.77 -3.15
C THR A 57 -9.33 0.15 -4.32
N ARG A 58 -8.63 -0.17 -5.41
CA ARG A 58 -9.18 -0.83 -6.61
C ARG A 58 -10.42 -0.14 -7.18
N ILE A 59 -10.43 1.19 -7.13
CA ILE A 59 -11.45 2.00 -7.78
C ILE A 59 -11.03 2.30 -9.23
N ASP A 60 -11.96 2.17 -10.18
CA ASP A 60 -11.72 2.56 -11.56
C ASP A 60 -12.00 4.06 -11.79
N ALA A 61 -11.58 4.57 -12.95
CA ALA A 61 -11.68 5.99 -13.27
C ALA A 61 -13.12 6.51 -13.38
N GLU A 62 -14.06 5.67 -13.86
CA GLU A 62 -15.48 6.07 -13.96
C GLU A 62 -16.09 6.24 -12.57
N LYS A 63 -15.92 5.25 -11.70
CA LYS A 63 -16.38 5.35 -10.30
C LYS A 63 -15.70 6.51 -9.59
N ALA A 64 -14.38 6.69 -9.77
CA ALA A 64 -13.64 7.77 -9.14
C ALA A 64 -14.17 9.15 -9.56
N LYS A 65 -14.52 9.33 -10.85
CA LYS A 65 -15.15 10.56 -11.33
C LYS A 65 -16.50 10.83 -10.67
N ALA A 66 -17.34 9.82 -10.55
CA ALA A 66 -18.65 9.96 -9.90
C ALA A 66 -18.51 10.24 -8.38
N VAL A 67 -17.56 9.58 -7.72
CA VAL A 67 -17.23 9.84 -6.30
C VAL A 67 -16.72 11.28 -6.11
N ALA A 68 -15.83 11.77 -6.99
CA ALA A 68 -15.34 13.14 -6.94
C ALA A 68 -16.48 14.17 -7.12
N GLN A 69 -17.43 13.91 -8.01
CA GLN A 69 -18.61 14.78 -8.17
C GLN A 69 -19.47 14.85 -6.90
N SER A 70 -19.53 13.75 -6.14
CA SER A 70 -20.32 13.68 -4.89
C SER A 70 -19.59 14.27 -3.69
N LEU A 71 -18.27 14.09 -3.56
CA LEU A 71 -17.49 14.47 -2.38
C LEU A 71 -16.72 15.78 -2.52
N GLY A 72 -16.61 16.32 -3.75
CA GLY A 72 -15.92 17.57 -4.04
C GLY A 72 -14.39 17.46 -4.06
N ASP A 73 -13.73 18.62 -3.93
CA ASP A 73 -12.30 18.79 -4.12
C ASP A 73 -11.41 18.08 -3.08
N ASP A 74 -11.99 17.67 -1.96
CA ASP A 74 -11.28 16.91 -0.93
C ASP A 74 -10.98 15.45 -1.35
N PHE A 75 -11.59 14.96 -2.43
CA PHE A 75 -11.33 13.63 -2.97
C PHE A 75 -10.28 13.67 -4.07
N ALA A 76 -9.16 13.00 -3.84
CA ALA A 76 -8.09 12.81 -4.83
C ALA A 76 -8.11 11.38 -5.39
N TYR A 77 -7.96 11.24 -6.72
CA TYR A 77 -7.83 9.95 -7.39
C TYR A 77 -6.45 9.79 -8.02
N PHE A 78 -5.83 8.65 -7.80
CA PHE A 78 -4.53 8.24 -8.32
C PHE A 78 -4.72 7.08 -9.31
N PRO A 79 -4.82 7.37 -10.61
CA PRO A 79 -5.25 6.39 -11.62
C PRO A 79 -4.30 5.20 -11.73
N GLU A 80 -3.00 5.41 -11.62
CA GLU A 80 -1.99 4.36 -11.73
C GLU A 80 -2.12 3.31 -10.61
N ALA A 81 -2.36 3.75 -9.40
CA ALA A 81 -2.59 2.90 -8.23
C ALA A 81 -4.04 2.42 -8.08
N ARG A 82 -4.98 2.92 -8.90
CA ARG A 82 -6.42 2.73 -8.71
C ARG A 82 -6.87 3.03 -7.28
N LEU A 83 -6.29 4.07 -6.69
CA LEU A 83 -6.50 4.48 -5.31
C LEU A 83 -7.25 5.82 -5.26
N GLY A 84 -8.26 5.92 -4.41
CA GLY A 84 -8.89 7.17 -4.04
C GLY A 84 -8.58 7.53 -2.59
N ARG A 85 -8.43 8.82 -2.30
CA ARG A 85 -8.22 9.36 -0.96
C ARG A 85 -9.12 10.54 -0.71
N LEU A 86 -9.88 10.48 0.38
CA LEU A 86 -10.63 11.62 0.90
C LEU A 86 -9.85 12.25 2.06
N GLY A 87 -9.65 13.56 1.98
CA GLY A 87 -8.78 14.30 2.90
C GLY A 87 -7.29 14.24 2.53
N GLY A 88 -6.47 15.06 3.22
CA GLY A 88 -5.02 15.09 3.05
C GLY A 88 -4.30 13.91 3.70
N ASN A 89 -3.00 13.78 3.43
CA ASN A 89 -2.16 12.81 4.16
C ASN A 89 -2.12 13.18 5.66
N ARG A 90 -1.88 12.18 6.50
CA ARG A 90 -1.51 12.44 7.90
C ARG A 90 -0.19 13.23 7.96
N PRO A 91 0.06 14.00 9.04
CA PRO A 91 1.40 14.53 9.30
C PRO A 91 2.45 13.41 9.18
N CYS A 92 3.61 13.76 8.63
CA CYS A 92 4.71 12.80 8.47
C CYS A 92 5.37 12.58 9.86
N ASP A 93 4.91 11.56 10.57
CA ASP A 93 5.33 11.17 11.92
C ASP A 93 6.00 9.79 11.99
N GLY A 94 6.17 9.13 10.85
CA GLY A 94 6.96 7.90 10.73
C GLY A 94 8.44 8.14 11.08
N ILE A 95 9.05 7.21 11.83
CA ILE A 95 10.41 7.37 12.41
C ILE A 95 11.49 7.43 11.34
N GLY A 96 11.35 6.69 10.25
CA GLY A 96 12.33 6.60 9.17
C GLY A 96 11.69 6.70 7.80
N THR A 97 12.44 6.32 6.78
CA THR A 97 11.98 6.29 5.39
C THR A 97 11.56 4.87 5.01
N ILE A 98 10.49 4.76 4.23
CA ILE A 98 10.09 3.51 3.56
C ILE A 98 10.61 3.57 2.12
N ALA A 99 11.39 2.57 1.69
CA ALA A 99 11.77 2.42 0.30
C ALA A 99 10.80 1.48 -0.41
N VAL A 100 10.34 1.87 -1.60
CA VAL A 100 9.49 1.05 -2.47
C VAL A 100 10.27 0.77 -3.76
N ALA A 101 10.65 -0.50 -3.96
CA ALA A 101 11.45 -0.94 -5.11
C ALA A 101 10.64 -1.83 -6.05
N THR A 102 10.79 -1.66 -7.37
CA THR A 102 10.14 -2.55 -8.36
C THR A 102 11.14 -3.33 -9.20
N GLY A 103 10.77 -4.57 -9.56
CA GLY A 103 11.52 -5.37 -10.53
C GLY A 103 11.49 -4.75 -11.92
N GLY A 104 10.33 -4.37 -12.40
CA GLY A 104 10.16 -3.73 -13.69
C GLY A 104 9.13 -2.61 -13.66
N THR A 105 9.01 -1.90 -14.80
CA THR A 105 8.03 -0.82 -14.96
C THR A 105 6.58 -1.32 -14.91
N SER A 106 6.33 -2.58 -15.27
CA SER A 106 5.00 -3.19 -15.19
C SER A 106 4.51 -3.39 -13.75
N ASP A 107 5.41 -3.40 -12.78
CA ASP A 107 5.10 -3.56 -11.35
C ASP A 107 4.73 -2.23 -10.67
N ILE A 108 4.94 -1.09 -11.35
CA ILE A 108 4.76 0.26 -10.78
C ILE A 108 3.35 0.47 -10.24
N LYS A 109 2.32 -0.07 -10.88
CA LYS A 109 0.93 0.09 -10.42
C LYS A 109 0.72 -0.41 -8.99
N VAL A 110 1.27 -1.57 -8.67
CA VAL A 110 1.20 -2.16 -7.33
C VAL A 110 2.11 -1.43 -6.35
N ALA A 111 3.27 -0.99 -6.83
CA ALA A 111 4.21 -0.21 -6.03
C ALA A 111 3.66 1.18 -5.67
N GLU A 112 2.98 1.87 -6.61
CA GLU A 112 2.32 3.16 -6.33
C GLU A 112 1.19 3.00 -5.33
N GLU A 113 0.40 1.92 -5.38
CA GLU A 113 -0.58 1.65 -4.34
C GLU A 113 0.10 1.58 -2.97
N ALA A 114 1.20 0.84 -2.85
CA ALA A 114 1.93 0.73 -1.58
C ALA A 114 2.52 2.07 -1.12
N ALA A 115 3.13 2.83 -2.03
CA ALA A 115 3.73 4.12 -1.74
C ALA A 115 2.69 5.15 -1.26
N LEU A 116 1.60 5.30 -2.01
CA LEU A 116 0.53 6.25 -1.69
C LEU A 116 -0.21 5.91 -0.39
N VAL A 117 -0.39 4.62 -0.11
CA VAL A 117 -0.96 4.17 1.18
C VAL A 117 -0.02 4.53 2.32
N ALA A 118 1.28 4.26 2.20
CA ALA A 118 2.26 4.62 3.22
C ALA A 118 2.33 6.14 3.44
N GLU A 119 2.33 6.94 2.38
CA GLU A 119 2.31 8.41 2.44
C GLU A 119 1.03 8.94 3.11
N ALA A 120 -0.14 8.40 2.75
CA ALA A 120 -1.41 8.77 3.37
C ALA A 120 -1.41 8.50 4.89
N LEU A 121 -0.68 7.48 5.32
CA LEU A 121 -0.53 7.10 6.72
C LEU A 121 0.62 7.81 7.46
N GLY A 122 1.20 8.88 6.88
CA GLY A 122 2.17 9.74 7.55
C GLY A 122 3.63 9.25 7.45
N ASN A 123 4.00 8.60 6.37
CA ASN A 123 5.37 8.15 6.17
C ASN A 123 6.08 8.91 5.05
N LYS A 124 7.39 9.09 5.21
CA LYS A 124 8.28 9.48 4.12
C LYS A 124 8.57 8.25 3.25
N VAL A 125 8.32 8.36 1.95
CA VAL A 125 8.53 7.27 0.98
C VAL A 125 9.52 7.68 -0.09
N ILE A 126 10.44 6.79 -0.45
CA ILE A 126 11.28 6.89 -1.63
C ILE A 126 10.92 5.79 -2.62
N ARG A 127 10.94 6.12 -3.91
CA ARG A 127 10.57 5.24 -5.02
C ARG A 127 11.81 4.87 -5.81
N LEU A 128 12.13 3.58 -5.87
CA LEU A 128 13.30 2.99 -6.55
C LEU A 128 12.79 2.02 -7.62
N TYR A 129 12.33 2.58 -8.74
CA TYR A 129 11.64 1.79 -9.76
C TYR A 129 12.58 1.26 -10.83
N ASP A 130 12.19 0.12 -11.44
CA ASP A 130 12.92 -0.58 -12.50
C ASP A 130 14.35 -0.99 -12.11
N VAL A 131 14.49 -1.55 -10.92
CA VAL A 131 15.75 -2.07 -10.36
C VAL A 131 15.81 -3.61 -10.34
N GLY A 132 15.20 -4.25 -11.35
CA GLY A 132 15.11 -5.71 -11.46
C GLY A 132 16.47 -6.42 -11.55
N VAL A 133 16.47 -7.67 -11.10
CA VAL A 133 17.69 -8.50 -10.98
C VAL A 133 18.36 -8.84 -12.32
N ALA A 134 17.64 -8.75 -13.43
CA ALA A 134 18.21 -8.92 -14.75
C ALA A 134 19.23 -7.81 -15.13
N GLY A 135 19.17 -6.69 -14.42
CA GLY A 135 20.15 -5.62 -14.51
C GLY A 135 20.65 -5.21 -13.12
N LEU A 136 21.31 -6.12 -12.43
CA LEU A 136 21.69 -6.00 -11.01
C LEU A 136 22.45 -4.70 -10.69
N HIS A 137 23.19 -4.14 -11.65
CA HIS A 137 23.87 -2.86 -11.51
C HIS A 137 22.90 -1.71 -11.21
N ARG A 138 21.65 -1.74 -11.66
CA ARG A 138 20.62 -0.74 -11.36
C ARG A 138 20.22 -0.78 -9.88
N LEU A 139 20.05 -1.98 -9.34
CA LEU A 139 19.77 -2.18 -7.91
C LEU A 139 20.95 -1.71 -7.06
N LEU A 140 22.18 -2.07 -7.47
CA LEU A 140 23.38 -1.68 -6.72
C LEU A 140 23.65 -0.17 -6.77
N ALA A 141 23.17 0.53 -7.79
CA ALA A 141 23.30 1.98 -7.90
C ALA A 141 22.48 2.74 -6.85
N CYS A 142 21.43 2.11 -6.28
CA CYS A 142 20.60 2.70 -5.21
C CYS A 142 20.74 1.96 -3.87
N ILE A 143 21.87 1.28 -3.66
CA ILE A 143 22.07 0.47 -2.44
C ILE A 143 22.10 1.29 -1.15
N ASP A 144 22.60 2.50 -1.21
CA ASP A 144 22.70 3.37 -0.04
C ASP A 144 21.32 3.84 0.43
N GLU A 145 20.41 4.15 -0.52
CA GLU A 145 19.03 4.50 -0.21
C GLU A 145 18.25 3.28 0.38
N LEU A 146 18.49 2.07 -0.16
CA LEU A 146 17.91 0.85 0.37
C LEU A 146 18.36 0.57 1.80
N ARG A 147 19.66 0.72 2.08
CA ARG A 147 20.25 0.51 3.42
C ARG A 147 19.85 1.58 4.42
N ALA A 148 19.58 2.81 3.97
CA ALA A 148 19.11 3.90 4.83
C ALA A 148 17.61 3.77 5.16
N ALA A 149 16.86 2.93 4.44
CA ALA A 149 15.44 2.73 4.66
C ALA A 149 15.18 1.91 5.94
N ARG A 150 14.17 2.32 6.72
CA ARG A 150 13.72 1.57 7.90
C ARG A 150 12.91 0.32 7.55
N VAL A 151 12.23 0.37 6.40
CA VAL A 151 11.47 -0.76 5.83
C VAL A 151 11.61 -0.69 4.31
N VAL A 152 11.80 -1.82 3.68
CA VAL A 152 11.78 -1.93 2.22
C VAL A 152 10.56 -2.71 1.76
N ILE A 153 9.81 -2.15 0.81
CA ILE A 153 8.77 -2.86 0.05
C ILE A 153 9.36 -3.23 -1.30
N ALA A 154 9.47 -4.53 -1.58
CA ALA A 154 10.02 -5.04 -2.83
C ALA A 154 8.92 -5.70 -3.67
N VAL A 155 8.58 -5.07 -4.81
CA VAL A 155 7.46 -5.44 -5.67
C VAL A 155 7.99 -6.08 -6.95
N ALA A 156 7.62 -7.31 -7.24
CA ALA A 156 8.10 -8.03 -8.42
C ALA A 156 7.12 -9.11 -8.89
N GLY A 157 6.97 -9.19 -10.22
CA GLY A 157 6.33 -10.32 -10.89
C GLY A 157 7.34 -11.37 -11.36
N MET A 158 7.06 -12.02 -12.48
CA MET A 158 7.90 -13.04 -13.10
C MET A 158 8.28 -14.16 -12.12
N GLU A 159 9.59 -14.34 -11.83
CA GLU A 159 10.12 -15.33 -10.89
C GLU A 159 10.23 -14.80 -9.44
N GLY A 160 9.94 -13.53 -9.19
CA GLY A 160 9.91 -12.96 -7.85
C GLY A 160 11.27 -12.88 -7.13
N ALA A 161 12.39 -12.77 -7.82
CA ALA A 161 13.72 -12.87 -7.23
C ALA A 161 14.17 -11.60 -6.48
N LEU A 162 13.63 -10.42 -6.83
CA LEU A 162 14.07 -9.12 -6.29
C LEU A 162 14.08 -9.07 -4.76
N PRO A 163 13.02 -9.50 -4.03
CA PRO A 163 12.99 -9.44 -2.58
C PRO A 163 14.09 -10.26 -1.90
N SER A 164 14.45 -11.42 -2.47
CA SER A 164 15.54 -12.25 -1.93
C SER A 164 16.89 -11.55 -2.07
N VAL A 165 17.14 -10.89 -3.20
CA VAL A 165 18.38 -10.15 -3.42
C VAL A 165 18.46 -8.94 -2.48
N ILE A 166 17.38 -8.16 -2.37
CA ILE A 166 17.32 -7.02 -1.43
C ILE A 166 17.52 -7.51 0.00
N GLY A 167 16.83 -8.58 0.41
CA GLY A 167 16.94 -9.13 1.77
C GLY A 167 18.35 -9.59 2.14
N GLY A 168 19.19 -9.92 1.16
CA GLY A 168 20.62 -10.21 1.36
C GLY A 168 21.52 -8.97 1.41
N LEU A 169 20.99 -7.78 1.14
CA LEU A 169 21.77 -6.53 1.03
C LEU A 169 21.46 -5.50 2.12
N VAL A 170 20.33 -5.65 2.83
CA VAL A 170 19.85 -4.72 3.86
C VAL A 170 19.64 -5.42 5.20
N ASP A 171 19.68 -4.66 6.28
CA ASP A 171 19.36 -5.12 7.65
C ASP A 171 17.93 -4.76 8.09
N SER A 172 17.22 -3.99 7.28
CA SER A 172 15.84 -3.61 7.52
C SER A 172 14.85 -4.73 7.08
N PRO A 173 13.64 -4.79 7.68
CA PRO A 173 12.59 -5.69 7.23
C PRO A 173 12.23 -5.47 5.76
N VAL A 174 12.07 -6.56 5.01
CA VAL A 174 11.66 -6.55 3.61
C VAL A 174 10.24 -7.10 3.49
N ILE A 175 9.34 -6.31 2.93
CA ILE A 175 7.97 -6.73 2.60
C ILE A 175 7.94 -7.04 1.10
N ALA A 176 7.85 -8.30 0.78
CA ALA A 176 7.78 -8.79 -0.60
C ALA A 176 6.34 -8.77 -1.11
N VAL A 177 6.14 -8.15 -2.26
CA VAL A 177 4.84 -8.06 -2.95
C VAL A 177 4.95 -8.76 -4.29
N PRO A 178 4.43 -9.99 -4.41
CA PRO A 178 4.32 -10.64 -5.70
C PRO A 178 3.29 -9.90 -6.55
N THR A 179 3.56 -9.77 -7.85
CA THR A 179 2.58 -9.20 -8.78
C THR A 179 2.10 -10.25 -9.77
N SER A 180 0.91 -10.02 -10.35
CA SER A 180 0.37 -10.85 -11.44
C SER A 180 1.10 -10.65 -12.77
N VAL A 181 2.10 -9.77 -12.81
CA VAL A 181 2.93 -9.50 -13.99
C VAL A 181 3.75 -10.74 -14.35
N GLY A 182 3.56 -11.21 -15.57
CA GLY A 182 4.27 -12.39 -16.08
C GLY A 182 3.48 -13.09 -17.17
N TYR A 183 4.01 -14.20 -17.64
CA TYR A 183 3.40 -15.04 -18.68
C TYR A 183 3.75 -16.52 -18.45
N GLY A 184 3.12 -17.41 -19.22
CA GLY A 184 3.41 -18.85 -19.16
C GLY A 184 3.28 -19.43 -17.75
N SER A 185 4.36 -19.93 -17.19
CA SER A 185 4.40 -20.56 -15.86
C SER A 185 4.30 -19.59 -14.69
N SER A 186 4.08 -18.29 -14.92
CA SER A 186 3.85 -17.33 -13.84
C SER A 186 2.52 -17.54 -13.11
N PHE A 187 1.54 -18.18 -13.78
CA PHE A 187 0.19 -18.46 -13.23
C PHE A 187 -0.43 -17.26 -12.51
N GLY A 188 -0.39 -16.06 -13.14
CA GLY A 188 -0.96 -14.84 -12.55
C GLY A 188 -0.31 -14.41 -11.24
N GLY A 189 0.99 -14.66 -11.08
CA GLY A 189 1.79 -14.27 -9.91
C GLY A 189 2.01 -15.36 -8.87
N VAL A 190 1.44 -16.57 -9.05
CA VAL A 190 1.62 -17.69 -8.11
C VAL A 190 3.09 -18.09 -8.04
N THR A 191 3.80 -18.13 -9.16
CA THR A 191 5.23 -18.44 -9.17
C THR A 191 6.03 -17.42 -8.35
N ALA A 192 5.78 -16.14 -8.54
CA ALA A 192 6.43 -15.09 -7.74
C ALA A 192 6.09 -15.23 -6.24
N LEU A 193 4.83 -15.50 -5.90
CA LEU A 193 4.40 -15.72 -4.51
C LEU A 193 5.15 -16.89 -3.86
N LEU A 194 5.20 -18.04 -4.54
CA LEU A 194 5.87 -19.24 -4.01
C LEU A 194 7.38 -19.04 -3.87
N ALA A 195 8.02 -18.37 -4.86
CA ALA A 195 9.43 -18.03 -4.78
C ALA A 195 9.75 -17.12 -3.59
N MET A 196 8.94 -16.08 -3.37
CA MET A 196 9.09 -15.16 -2.25
C MET A 196 8.86 -15.83 -0.89
N LEU A 197 7.84 -16.71 -0.78
CA LEU A 197 7.58 -17.50 0.44
C LEU A 197 8.71 -18.48 0.76
N ASN A 198 9.44 -18.94 -0.26
CA ASN A 198 10.55 -19.87 -0.11
C ASN A 198 11.92 -19.15 -0.13
N SER A 199 11.95 -17.84 0.10
CA SER A 199 13.20 -17.08 0.14
C SER A 199 14.12 -17.56 1.27
N CYS A 200 15.41 -17.74 0.97
CA CYS A 200 16.41 -18.04 1.99
C CYS A 200 16.91 -16.78 2.72
N ALA A 201 16.58 -15.58 2.24
CA ALA A 201 16.95 -14.34 2.89
C ALA A 201 16.07 -14.14 4.15
N ALA A 202 16.70 -14.10 5.32
CA ALA A 202 16.01 -13.83 6.58
C ALA A 202 15.42 -12.40 6.59
N GLY A 203 14.27 -12.21 7.23
CA GLY A 203 13.62 -10.89 7.33
C GLY A 203 12.71 -10.53 6.15
N VAL A 204 12.52 -11.43 5.18
CA VAL A 204 11.55 -11.28 4.09
C VAL A 204 10.18 -11.78 4.56
N SER A 205 9.17 -10.91 4.53
CA SER A 205 7.76 -11.22 4.79
C SER A 205 6.95 -10.98 3.52
N VAL A 206 5.98 -11.86 3.23
CA VAL A 206 5.27 -11.84 1.96
C VAL A 206 3.80 -11.45 2.17
N VAL A 207 3.29 -10.54 1.35
CA VAL A 207 1.86 -10.24 1.25
C VAL A 207 1.23 -10.97 0.05
N ASN A 208 -0.08 -10.87 -0.12
CA ASN A 208 -0.76 -11.53 -1.25
C ASN A 208 -0.39 -10.88 -2.59
N ILE A 209 -0.70 -11.57 -3.69
CA ILE A 209 -0.50 -11.09 -5.08
C ILE A 209 -1.24 -9.76 -5.28
N ASP A 210 -0.56 -8.78 -5.90
CA ASP A 210 -1.08 -7.44 -6.20
C ASP A 210 -1.62 -6.69 -4.96
N ASN A 211 -1.08 -6.97 -3.77
CA ASN A 211 -1.52 -6.34 -2.53
C ASN A 211 -0.57 -5.21 -2.11
N GLY A 212 -0.49 -4.16 -2.92
CA GLY A 212 0.27 -2.95 -2.59
C GLY A 212 -0.27 -2.27 -1.33
N PHE A 213 -1.60 -2.22 -1.17
CA PHE A 213 -2.24 -1.70 0.03
C PHE A 213 -1.73 -2.39 1.31
N GLY A 214 -1.76 -3.72 1.34
CA GLY A 214 -1.31 -4.48 2.51
C GLY A 214 0.15 -4.23 2.85
N ALA A 215 1.00 -4.11 1.84
CA ALA A 215 2.42 -3.81 2.03
C ALA A 215 2.65 -2.39 2.58
N GLY A 216 2.02 -1.37 1.99
CA GLY A 216 2.10 0.01 2.45
C GLY A 216 1.59 0.18 3.88
N PHE A 217 0.48 -0.49 4.20
CA PHE A 217 -0.10 -0.51 5.54
C PHE A 217 0.86 -1.18 6.57
N LEU A 218 1.39 -2.35 6.26
CA LEU A 218 2.32 -3.07 7.13
C LEU A 218 3.61 -2.28 7.34
N ALA A 219 4.19 -1.73 6.26
CA ALA A 219 5.38 -0.89 6.32
C ALA A 219 5.15 0.34 7.20
N SER A 220 4.00 1.00 7.06
CA SER A 220 3.63 2.13 7.92
C SER A 220 3.57 1.72 9.39
N ARG A 221 2.97 0.58 9.72
CA ARG A 221 2.95 0.09 11.11
C ARG A 221 4.35 -0.14 11.67
N ILE A 222 5.22 -0.80 10.90
CA ILE A 222 6.61 -1.06 11.31
C ILE A 222 7.35 0.27 11.50
N ASN A 223 7.14 1.24 10.61
CA ASN A 223 7.83 2.54 10.65
C ASN A 223 7.38 3.44 11.82
N HIS A 224 6.20 3.18 12.41
CA HIS A 224 5.73 3.87 13.62
C HIS A 224 5.98 3.08 14.91
N MET A 225 6.55 1.87 14.85
CA MET A 225 6.90 1.10 16.05
C MET A 225 8.24 1.56 16.63
N GLY A 226 8.29 1.72 17.95
CA GLY A 226 9.49 2.11 18.71
C GLY A 226 9.60 3.61 18.91
N GLU A 227 10.73 4.02 19.49
CA GLU A 227 11.07 5.43 19.68
C GLU A 227 11.98 5.91 18.55
N ALA A 228 11.89 7.18 18.19
CA ALA A 228 12.87 7.81 17.31
C ALA A 228 14.24 7.77 18.01
N LYS A 229 15.25 7.21 17.32
CA LYS A 229 16.64 7.18 17.83
C LYS A 229 17.26 8.55 17.80
#